data_1d4bcefccc57a6a476765455a199a940
#
_entry.id   1d4bcefccc57a6a476765455a199a940
#
_cell.length_a   1.000
_cell.length_b   1.000
_cell.length_c   1.000
_cell.angle_alpha   90.00
_cell.angle_beta   90.00
_cell.angle_gamma   90.00
#
_symmetry.space_group_name_H-M   'P 1'
#
loop_
_entity.id
_entity.type
_entity.pdbx_description
1 polymer ?
#
loop_
_entity_poly.entity_id
_entity_poly.type
_entity_poly.pdbx_seq_one_letter_code
_entity_poly.pdbx_strand_id
1 'polypeptide(L)'
;MNVIIACNMRSKYSMADALLRLPKYRRVTKEIEERAMGYLESVGLTDKADDIANSLPYGHQRKLEIARAMATDPKLLLLDEPAAGMNEEESLDLVNFVRKLHRDNPITILMIEHHMDVVSRLCEQCTVLDFGKTLAQGTVAEVKQNEAVISAYLGGEL
;
A
#
# COMPACT_ATOMS: atom_id res chain seq x y z
N MET A 1 9.72 -14.65 1.77
CA MET A 1 8.63 -15.61 1.44
C MET A 1 7.27 -14.95 1.17
N ASN A 2 6.82 -13.96 1.92
CA ASN A 2 5.49 -13.30 1.79
C ASN A 2 5.18 -12.77 0.38
N VAL A 3 6.11 -12.05 -0.26
CA VAL A 3 5.92 -11.46 -1.60
C VAL A 3 5.89 -12.53 -2.69
N ILE A 4 6.70 -13.60 -2.55
CA ILE A 4 6.72 -14.76 -3.47
C ILE A 4 5.32 -15.40 -3.55
N ILE A 5 4.65 -15.57 -2.39
CA ILE A 5 3.29 -16.14 -2.35
C ILE A 5 2.32 -15.26 -3.17
N ALA A 6 2.40 -13.93 -3.02
CA ALA A 6 1.55 -13.00 -3.77
C ALA A 6 1.84 -13.05 -5.27
N CYS A 7 3.12 -13.05 -5.68
CA CYS A 7 3.51 -13.23 -7.08
C CYS A 7 3.02 -14.56 -7.67
N ASN A 8 2.95 -15.60 -6.86
CA ASN A 8 2.55 -16.95 -7.30
C ASN A 8 1.05 -17.06 -7.64
N MET A 9 0.20 -16.16 -7.13
CA MET A 9 -1.25 -16.17 -7.42
C MET A 9 -1.58 -16.10 -8.93
N ARG A 10 -0.65 -15.58 -9.74
CA ARG A 10 -0.77 -15.49 -11.21
C ARG A 10 0.17 -16.42 -11.95
N SER A 11 0.69 -17.45 -11.28
CA SER A 11 1.61 -18.41 -11.90
C SER A 11 0.93 -19.22 -12.99
N LYS A 12 1.68 -19.48 -14.08
CA LYS A 12 1.19 -20.18 -15.27
C LYS A 12 1.78 -21.59 -15.41
N TYR A 13 1.93 -22.32 -14.30
CA TYR A 13 2.30 -23.72 -14.31
C TYR A 13 1.21 -24.61 -13.71
N SER A 14 1.15 -25.86 -14.13
CA SER A 14 0.20 -26.85 -13.61
C SER A 14 0.73 -27.57 -12.38
N MET A 15 -0.16 -28.25 -11.63
CA MET A 15 0.24 -29.15 -10.55
C MET A 15 1.22 -30.22 -11.01
N ALA A 16 1.05 -30.75 -12.23
CA ALA A 16 1.97 -31.76 -12.79
C ALA A 16 3.36 -31.14 -13.06
N ASP A 17 3.42 -29.90 -13.59
CA ASP A 17 4.69 -29.20 -13.79
C ASP A 17 5.46 -29.04 -12.47
N ALA A 18 4.74 -28.72 -11.37
CA ALA A 18 5.33 -28.54 -10.05
C ALA A 18 5.78 -29.88 -9.44
N LEU A 19 4.92 -30.92 -9.50
CA LEU A 19 5.22 -32.24 -8.93
C LEU A 19 6.43 -32.89 -9.59
N LEU A 20 6.52 -32.81 -10.92
CA LEU A 20 7.61 -33.39 -11.70
C LEU A 20 8.82 -32.45 -11.87
N ARG A 21 8.75 -31.24 -11.28
CA ARG A 21 9.78 -30.20 -11.39
C ARG A 21 10.25 -29.95 -12.82
N LEU A 22 9.28 -29.89 -13.76
CA LEU A 22 9.56 -29.71 -15.18
C LEU A 22 10.30 -28.38 -15.46
N PRO A 23 10.99 -28.24 -16.60
CA PRO A 23 11.71 -27.01 -16.95
C PRO A 23 10.83 -25.75 -16.90
N LYS A 24 9.56 -25.86 -17.25
CA LYS A 24 8.57 -24.77 -17.15
C LYS A 24 8.39 -24.32 -15.71
N TYR A 25 8.23 -25.21 -14.76
CA TYR A 25 8.11 -24.89 -13.33
C TYR A 25 9.35 -24.13 -12.84
N ARG A 26 10.56 -24.66 -13.15
CA ARG A 26 11.82 -24.03 -12.73
C ARG A 26 11.96 -22.61 -13.26
N ARG A 27 11.64 -22.39 -14.55
CA ARG A 27 11.69 -21.07 -15.16
C ARG A 27 10.71 -20.10 -14.51
N VAL A 28 9.44 -20.50 -14.35
CA VAL A 28 8.41 -19.63 -13.76
C VAL A 28 8.72 -19.34 -12.29
N THR A 29 9.23 -20.29 -11.52
CA THR A 29 9.64 -20.05 -10.12
C THR A 29 10.75 -19.02 -10.05
N LYS A 30 11.75 -19.09 -10.93
CA LYS A 30 12.83 -18.10 -10.99
C LYS A 30 12.30 -16.70 -11.35
N GLU A 31 11.40 -16.60 -12.33
CA GLU A 31 10.74 -15.34 -12.69
C GLU A 31 9.94 -14.75 -11.52
N ILE A 32 9.27 -15.58 -10.71
CA ILE A 32 8.54 -15.17 -9.50
C ILE A 32 9.50 -14.65 -8.44
N GLU A 33 10.63 -15.31 -8.21
CA GLU A 33 11.65 -14.90 -7.25
C GLU A 33 12.26 -13.55 -7.65
N GLU A 34 12.63 -13.37 -8.92
CA GLU A 34 13.16 -12.11 -9.45
C GLU A 34 12.15 -10.97 -9.31
N ARG A 35 10.87 -11.20 -9.61
CA ARG A 35 9.79 -10.22 -9.42
C ARG A 35 9.61 -9.88 -7.95
N ALA A 36 9.60 -10.87 -7.07
CA ALA A 36 9.45 -10.66 -5.63
C ALA A 36 10.59 -9.81 -5.06
N MET A 37 11.83 -10.06 -5.52
CA MET A 37 12.98 -9.23 -5.16
C MET A 37 12.84 -7.79 -5.67
N GLY A 38 12.33 -7.58 -6.88
CA GLY A 38 12.04 -6.24 -7.41
C GLY A 38 11.01 -5.47 -6.56
N TYR A 39 9.96 -6.15 -6.06
CA TYR A 39 9.03 -5.52 -5.12
C TYR A 39 9.68 -5.19 -3.79
N LEU A 40 10.53 -6.06 -3.24
CA LEU A 40 11.29 -5.76 -2.01
C LEU A 40 12.26 -4.60 -2.21
N GLU A 41 12.92 -4.51 -3.35
CA GLU A 41 13.79 -3.39 -3.71
C GLU A 41 13.00 -2.08 -3.77
N SER A 42 11.82 -2.09 -4.37
CA SER A 42 10.97 -0.89 -4.48
C SER A 42 10.56 -0.30 -3.13
N VAL A 43 10.52 -1.12 -2.08
CA VAL A 43 10.19 -0.72 -0.71
C VAL A 43 11.41 -0.60 0.21
N GLY A 44 12.64 -0.81 -0.33
CA GLY A 44 13.89 -0.73 0.44
C GLY A 44 14.08 -1.86 1.45
N LEU A 45 13.55 -3.06 1.17
CA LEU A 45 13.61 -4.23 2.06
C LEU A 45 14.40 -5.42 1.47
N THR A 46 15.27 -5.17 0.51
CA THR A 46 16.06 -6.24 -0.14
C THR A 46 16.98 -6.96 0.86
N ASP A 47 17.61 -6.20 1.77
CA ASP A 47 18.47 -6.71 2.84
C ASP A 47 17.71 -7.48 3.93
N LYS A 48 16.38 -7.39 3.93
CA LYS A 48 15.45 -8.05 4.86
C LYS A 48 14.67 -9.21 4.22
N ALA A 49 15.08 -9.65 3.04
CA ALA A 49 14.35 -10.67 2.27
C ALA A 49 14.15 -11.99 3.04
N ASP A 50 15.12 -12.37 3.88
CA ASP A 50 15.12 -13.59 4.68
C ASP A 50 14.62 -13.38 6.12
N ASP A 51 14.36 -12.13 6.53
CA ASP A 51 13.88 -11.82 7.86
C ASP A 51 12.43 -12.29 8.05
N ILE A 52 12.06 -12.55 9.31
CA ILE A 52 10.68 -12.84 9.68
C ILE A 52 9.89 -11.52 9.63
N ALA A 53 8.77 -11.48 8.89
CA ALA A 53 8.00 -10.26 8.70
C ALA A 53 7.60 -9.56 10.01
N ASN A 54 7.24 -10.33 11.04
CA ASN A 54 6.84 -9.80 12.35
C ASN A 54 8.03 -9.24 13.18
N SER A 55 9.27 -9.50 12.79
CA SER A 55 10.45 -8.93 13.46
C SER A 55 10.86 -7.57 12.88
N LEU A 56 10.26 -7.15 11.76
CA LEU A 56 10.53 -5.86 11.15
C LEU A 56 9.94 -4.71 11.99
N PRO A 57 10.57 -3.53 11.99
CA PRO A 57 9.94 -2.31 12.48
C PRO A 57 8.59 -2.06 11.81
N TYR A 58 7.66 -1.42 12.52
CA TYR A 58 6.27 -1.27 12.08
C TYR A 58 6.13 -0.61 10.69
N GLY A 59 6.86 0.47 10.42
CA GLY A 59 6.87 1.13 9.11
C GLY A 59 7.35 0.20 7.98
N HIS A 60 8.32 -0.69 8.25
CA HIS A 60 8.76 -1.69 7.29
C HIS A 60 7.70 -2.79 7.07
N GLN A 61 6.96 -3.18 8.12
CA GLN A 61 5.85 -4.13 7.97
C GLN A 61 4.79 -3.56 7.02
N ARG A 62 4.41 -2.28 7.19
CA ARG A 62 3.45 -1.59 6.29
C ARG A 62 3.94 -1.51 4.85
N LYS A 63 5.21 -1.16 4.64
CA LYS A 63 5.82 -1.17 3.30
C LYS A 63 5.79 -2.58 2.69
N LEU A 64 6.06 -3.62 3.47
CA LEU A 64 5.97 -5.01 3.03
C LEU A 64 4.54 -5.43 2.67
N GLU A 65 3.53 -5.01 3.44
CA GLU A 65 2.11 -5.25 3.13
C GLU A 65 1.72 -4.65 1.78
N ILE A 66 2.12 -3.41 1.52
CA ILE A 66 1.89 -2.74 0.24
C ILE A 66 2.63 -3.46 -0.90
N ALA A 67 3.90 -3.85 -0.71
CA ALA A 67 4.66 -4.62 -1.68
C ALA A 67 3.98 -5.96 -2.03
N ARG A 68 3.40 -6.65 -1.04
CA ARG A 68 2.61 -7.87 -1.25
C ARG A 68 1.35 -7.61 -2.07
N ALA A 69 0.63 -6.53 -1.78
CA ALA A 69 -0.55 -6.15 -2.55
C ALA A 69 -0.17 -5.83 -4.00
N MET A 70 0.91 -5.07 -4.21
CA MET A 70 1.42 -4.75 -5.54
C MET A 70 1.87 -5.99 -6.34
N ALA A 71 2.39 -7.00 -5.67
CA ALA A 71 2.82 -8.25 -6.31
C ALA A 71 1.67 -9.03 -6.98
N THR A 72 0.41 -8.68 -6.70
CA THR A 72 -0.77 -9.21 -7.39
C THR A 72 -1.12 -8.48 -8.69
N ASP A 73 -0.33 -7.48 -9.10
CA ASP A 73 -0.56 -6.58 -10.26
C ASP A 73 -1.98 -5.94 -10.21
N PRO A 74 -2.34 -5.20 -9.15
CA PRO A 74 -3.67 -4.62 -9.02
C PRO A 74 -3.86 -3.44 -9.98
N LYS A 75 -5.10 -3.20 -10.40
CA LYS A 75 -5.51 -1.94 -11.04
C LYS A 75 -5.98 -0.90 -10.01
N LEU A 76 -6.46 -1.38 -8.87
CA LEU A 76 -6.91 -0.60 -7.74
C LEU A 76 -6.25 -1.15 -6.47
N LEU A 77 -5.56 -0.28 -5.74
CA LEU A 77 -4.97 -0.57 -4.44
C LEU A 77 -5.83 0.11 -3.36
N LEU A 78 -6.28 -0.67 -2.39
CA LEU A 78 -7.02 -0.17 -1.23
C LEU A 78 -6.08 -0.11 -0.03
N LEU A 79 -5.96 1.06 0.56
CA LEU A 79 -5.16 1.29 1.77
C LEU A 79 -6.10 1.74 2.90
N ASP A 80 -6.15 0.96 3.96
CA ASP A 80 -6.96 1.25 5.13
C ASP A 80 -6.05 1.68 6.28
N GLU A 81 -6.15 2.96 6.65
CA GLU A 81 -5.35 3.63 7.68
C GLU A 81 -3.83 3.28 7.61
N PRO A 82 -3.18 3.47 6.46
CA PRO A 82 -1.81 3.00 6.30
C PRO A 82 -0.80 3.71 7.22
N ALA A 83 -1.11 4.91 7.71
CA ALA A 83 -0.26 5.67 8.62
C ALA A 83 -0.61 5.48 10.11
N ALA A 84 -1.60 4.64 10.44
CA ALA A 84 -2.01 4.43 11.84
C ALA A 84 -0.84 3.92 12.69
N GLY A 85 -0.62 4.54 13.85
CA GLY A 85 0.43 4.15 14.79
C GLY A 85 1.87 4.55 14.40
N MET A 86 2.04 5.32 13.32
CA MET A 86 3.32 5.87 12.88
C MET A 86 3.61 7.21 13.53
N ASN A 87 4.88 7.48 13.80
CA ASN A 87 5.33 8.82 14.13
C ASN A 87 5.38 9.71 12.86
N GLU A 88 5.69 11.00 13.02
CA GLU A 88 5.69 11.96 11.91
C GLU A 88 6.71 11.60 10.81
N GLU A 89 7.90 11.16 11.18
CA GLU A 89 8.97 10.78 10.25
C GLU A 89 8.56 9.53 9.45
N GLU A 90 8.03 8.51 10.12
CA GLU A 90 7.54 7.28 9.48
C GLU A 90 6.36 7.57 8.54
N SER A 91 5.46 8.48 8.93
CA SER A 91 4.32 8.90 8.11
C SER A 91 4.79 9.63 6.85
N LEU A 92 5.79 10.50 6.94
CA LEU A 92 6.39 11.18 5.80
C LEU A 92 7.08 10.19 4.86
N ASP A 93 7.77 9.22 5.41
CA ASP A 93 8.43 8.14 4.66
C ASP A 93 7.38 7.30 3.88
N LEU A 94 6.26 6.98 4.53
CA LEU A 94 5.14 6.29 3.89
C LEU A 94 4.54 7.13 2.76
N VAL A 95 4.29 8.42 3.00
CA VAL A 95 3.77 9.36 1.98
C VAL A 95 4.68 9.39 0.76
N ASN A 96 5.98 9.54 0.95
CA ASN A 96 6.95 9.57 -0.14
C ASN A 96 6.97 8.24 -0.91
N PHE A 97 6.88 7.14 -0.20
CA PHE A 97 6.80 5.80 -0.78
C PHE A 97 5.53 5.63 -1.62
N VAL A 98 4.35 5.93 -1.07
CA VAL A 98 3.06 5.78 -1.78
C VAL A 98 3.00 6.69 -3.02
N ARG A 99 3.51 7.92 -2.92
CA ARG A 99 3.60 8.84 -4.05
C ARG A 99 4.51 8.30 -5.16
N LYS A 100 5.67 7.76 -4.80
CA LYS A 100 6.57 7.11 -5.76
C LYS A 100 5.89 5.91 -6.40
N LEU A 101 5.24 5.07 -5.60
CA LEU A 101 4.52 3.89 -6.08
C LEU A 101 3.45 4.25 -7.13
N HIS A 102 2.63 5.26 -6.84
CA HIS A 102 1.59 5.74 -7.77
C HIS A 102 2.17 6.32 -9.06
N ARG A 103 3.27 7.08 -8.95
CA ARG A 103 3.94 7.66 -10.12
C ARG A 103 4.55 6.59 -11.03
N ASP A 104 5.15 5.57 -10.44
CA ASP A 104 5.93 4.56 -11.15
C ASP A 104 5.05 3.39 -11.68
N ASN A 105 3.77 3.34 -11.29
CA ASN A 105 2.83 2.29 -11.69
C ASN A 105 1.47 2.86 -12.11
N PRO A 106 0.84 2.32 -13.16
CA PRO A 106 -0.48 2.77 -13.63
C PRO A 106 -1.61 2.18 -12.78
N ILE A 107 -1.68 2.55 -11.50
CA ILE A 107 -2.69 2.08 -10.54
C ILE A 107 -3.52 3.24 -10.00
N THR A 108 -4.75 2.96 -9.64
CA THR A 108 -5.58 3.84 -8.82
C THR A 108 -5.40 3.46 -7.35
N ILE A 109 -5.26 4.44 -6.46
CA ILE A 109 -5.19 4.21 -5.02
C ILE A 109 -6.43 4.82 -4.36
N LEU A 110 -7.17 4.01 -3.61
CA LEU A 110 -8.22 4.47 -2.72
C LEU A 110 -7.74 4.28 -1.29
N MET A 111 -7.74 5.35 -0.51
CA MET A 111 -7.21 5.35 0.84
C MET A 111 -8.28 5.79 1.84
N ILE A 112 -8.40 5.09 2.96
CA ILE A 112 -9.13 5.54 4.14
C ILE A 112 -8.09 6.08 5.11
N GLU A 113 -8.24 7.32 5.55
CA GLU A 113 -7.32 7.99 6.48
C GLU A 113 -8.04 9.07 7.28
N HIS A 114 -7.61 9.25 8.51
CA HIS A 114 -8.08 10.34 9.37
C HIS A 114 -6.98 11.38 9.66
N HIS A 115 -5.73 11.10 9.30
CA HIS A 115 -4.61 12.04 9.39
C HIS A 115 -4.62 13.02 8.21
N MET A 116 -5.12 14.23 8.43
CA MET A 116 -5.29 15.24 7.37
C MET A 116 -3.98 15.62 6.68
N ASP A 117 -2.83 15.48 7.34
CA ASP A 117 -1.53 15.75 6.73
C ASP A 117 -1.18 14.70 5.67
N VAL A 118 -1.47 13.42 5.93
CA VAL A 118 -1.29 12.33 4.96
C VAL A 118 -2.23 12.51 3.77
N VAL A 119 -3.53 12.77 4.04
CA VAL A 119 -4.54 13.03 3.01
C VAL A 119 -4.11 14.20 2.12
N SER A 120 -3.68 15.31 2.72
CA SER A 120 -3.30 16.52 1.98
C SER A 120 -2.09 16.34 1.09
N ARG A 121 -1.22 15.40 1.43
CA ARG A 121 0.00 15.11 0.68
C ARG A 121 -0.20 14.09 -0.43
N LEU A 122 -1.19 13.19 -0.30
CA LEU A 122 -1.39 12.06 -1.22
C LEU A 122 -2.62 12.19 -2.10
N CYS A 123 -3.71 12.79 -1.60
CA CYS A 123 -4.99 12.75 -2.27
C CYS A 123 -5.24 14.03 -3.08
N GLU A 124 -5.76 13.86 -4.29
CA GLU A 124 -6.27 14.97 -5.13
C GLU A 124 -7.73 15.26 -4.79
N GLN A 125 -8.51 14.22 -4.53
CA GLN A 125 -9.91 14.26 -4.19
C GLN A 125 -10.14 13.50 -2.89
N CYS A 126 -11.07 13.98 -2.08
CA CYS A 126 -11.48 13.27 -0.88
C CYS A 126 -13.01 13.35 -0.66
N THR A 127 -13.52 12.32 0.00
CA THR A 127 -14.89 12.26 0.50
C THR A 127 -14.82 12.12 2.01
N VAL A 128 -15.40 13.08 2.72
CA VAL A 128 -15.49 13.03 4.19
C VAL A 128 -16.77 12.34 4.58
N LEU A 129 -16.62 11.35 5.46
CA LEU A 129 -17.73 10.59 6.03
C LEU A 129 -17.89 10.93 7.51
N ASP A 130 -19.13 11.12 7.92
CA ASP A 130 -19.52 11.27 9.33
C ASP A 130 -20.68 10.32 9.62
N PHE A 131 -20.52 9.41 10.60
CA PHE A 131 -21.47 8.34 10.92
C PHE A 131 -22.03 7.60 9.68
N GLY A 132 -21.15 7.32 8.68
CA GLY A 132 -21.51 6.59 7.46
C GLY A 132 -22.25 7.42 6.40
N LYS A 133 -22.41 8.74 6.60
CA LYS A 133 -22.99 9.67 5.63
C LYS A 133 -21.91 10.57 5.04
N THR A 134 -22.03 10.87 3.75
CA THR A 134 -21.14 11.84 3.10
C THR A 134 -21.42 13.24 3.66
N LEU A 135 -20.43 13.83 4.31
CA LEU A 135 -20.47 15.19 4.85
C LEU A 135 -20.01 16.20 3.81
N ALA A 136 -18.93 15.91 3.10
CA ALA A 136 -18.36 16.73 2.03
C ALA A 136 -17.61 15.87 1.03
N GLN A 137 -17.50 16.39 -0.20
CA GLN A 137 -16.70 15.78 -1.27
C GLN A 137 -16.10 16.89 -2.14
N GLY A 138 -14.84 16.73 -2.54
CA GLY A 138 -14.13 17.68 -3.39
C GLY A 138 -12.63 17.54 -3.28
N THR A 139 -11.91 18.55 -3.70
CA THR A 139 -10.47 18.66 -3.47
C THR A 139 -10.19 18.78 -1.98
N VAL A 140 -8.99 18.38 -1.56
CA VAL A 140 -8.58 18.49 -0.15
C VAL A 140 -8.66 19.95 0.34
N ALA A 141 -8.35 20.93 -0.54
CA ALA A 141 -8.42 22.35 -0.21
C ALA A 141 -9.87 22.82 0.06
N GLU A 142 -10.82 22.40 -0.78
CA GLU A 142 -12.26 22.71 -0.60
C GLU A 142 -12.82 22.10 0.67
N VAL A 143 -12.48 20.82 0.90
CA VAL A 143 -12.97 20.08 2.07
C VAL A 143 -12.44 20.67 3.38
N LYS A 144 -11.17 21.10 3.42
CA LYS A 144 -10.58 21.78 4.59
C LYS A 144 -11.24 23.12 4.93
N GLN A 145 -11.89 23.77 3.97
CA GLN A 145 -12.60 25.05 4.18
C GLN A 145 -14.09 24.85 4.46
N ASN A 146 -14.58 23.62 4.41
CA ASN A 146 -16.01 23.34 4.64
C ASN A 146 -16.33 23.43 6.13
N GLU A 147 -17.25 24.35 6.50
CA GLU A 147 -17.63 24.59 7.89
C GLU A 147 -18.15 23.35 8.60
N ALA A 148 -18.88 22.46 7.90
CA ALA A 148 -19.39 21.23 8.48
C ALA A 148 -18.24 20.25 8.81
N VAL A 149 -17.22 20.18 7.95
CA VAL A 149 -16.02 19.37 8.21
C VAL A 149 -15.20 19.94 9.36
N ILE A 150 -15.02 21.26 9.39
CA ILE A 150 -14.32 21.96 10.48
C ILE A 150 -15.02 21.68 11.81
N SER A 151 -16.35 21.80 11.84
CA SER A 151 -17.13 21.53 13.04
C SER A 151 -17.05 20.07 13.51
N ALA A 152 -17.07 19.11 12.58
CA ALA A 152 -17.07 17.69 12.91
C ALA A 152 -15.69 17.15 13.32
N TYR A 153 -14.61 17.65 12.71
CA TYR A 153 -13.28 17.09 12.86
C TYR A 153 -12.27 18.03 13.56
N LEU A 154 -12.43 19.34 13.45
CA LEU A 154 -11.50 20.34 13.99
C LEU A 154 -12.14 21.14 15.15
N GLY A 155 -13.46 21.08 15.31
CA GLY A 155 -14.19 21.78 16.37
C GLY A 155 -14.24 21.04 17.71
N GLY A 156 -13.63 19.86 17.80
CA GLY A 156 -13.55 19.09 19.05
C GLY A 156 -12.38 19.44 19.98
N GLU A 157 -11.54 20.40 19.59
CA GLU A 157 -10.37 20.88 20.36
C GLU A 157 -10.52 22.38 20.73
N LEU A 158 -11.69 22.77 21.25
CA LEU A 158 -11.85 24.07 21.95
C LEU A 158 -12.32 23.82 23.39
#